data_dd15ece87a074a3039c11e6c20cab0d1
#
_entry.id   dd15ece87a074a3039c11e6c20cab0d1
#
_cell.length_a   1.000
_cell.length_b   1.000
_cell.length_c   1.000
_cell.angle_alpha   90.00
_cell.angle_beta   90.00
_cell.angle_gamma   90.00
#
_symmetry.space_group_name_H-M   'P 1'
#
loop_
_entity.id
_entity.type
_entity.pdbx_description
1 polymer ?
#
loop_
_entity_poly.entity_id
_entity_poly.type
_entity_poly.pdbx_seq_one_letter_code
_entity_poly.pdbx_strand_id
1 'polypeptide(L)'
;MKQRTLPDFLAPGLDIVSIGINPSLYSVERGFYFARPGNRFWPALNASGLVVPAVAPSRDVIELLFRKYHIGFTDLAKRATPRAAELADADYRRGARVLQKKLVRYAPAIACCLAVR
;
A
#
# COMPACT_ATOMS: atom_id res chain seq x y z
N MET A 1 -23.29 -4.37 -2.00
CA MET A 1 -22.52 -3.46 -1.15
C MET A 1 -21.06 -3.46 -1.52
N LYS A 2 -20.48 -2.29 -1.58
CA LYS A 2 -19.05 -2.20 -1.87
C LYS A 2 -18.24 -2.67 -0.66
N GLN A 3 -17.19 -3.41 -0.93
CA GLN A 3 -16.21 -3.78 0.08
C GLN A 3 -15.45 -2.52 0.49
N ARG A 4 -15.25 -2.34 1.79
CA ARG A 4 -14.44 -1.23 2.28
C ARG A 4 -12.96 -1.50 1.98
N THR A 5 -12.32 -0.56 1.31
CA THR A 5 -10.93 -0.71 0.92
C THR A 5 -10.35 0.66 0.56
N LEU A 6 -9.08 0.66 0.18
CA LEU A 6 -8.40 1.82 -0.38
C LEU A 6 -8.18 1.61 -1.87
N PRO A 7 -8.21 2.68 -2.68
CA PRO A 7 -7.90 2.54 -4.10
C PRO A 7 -6.43 2.19 -4.31
N ASP A 8 -6.14 1.45 -5.38
CA ASP A 8 -4.77 1.21 -5.78
C ASP A 8 -4.18 2.46 -6.42
N PHE A 9 -2.89 2.66 -6.22
CA PHE A 9 -2.12 3.67 -6.94
C PHE A 9 -1.10 2.95 -7.81
N LEU A 10 -1.55 2.54 -8.99
CA LEU A 10 -0.76 1.75 -9.93
C LEU A 10 -0.77 2.39 -11.31
N ALA A 11 0.38 2.36 -11.97
CA ALA A 11 0.55 2.87 -13.34
C ALA A 11 1.82 2.27 -13.93
N PRO A 12 1.97 2.27 -15.26
CA PRO A 12 3.24 1.90 -15.85
C PRO A 12 4.35 2.87 -15.44
N GLY A 13 5.57 2.36 -15.35
CA GLY A 13 6.73 3.22 -15.08
C GLY A 13 6.99 3.52 -13.61
N LEU A 14 6.35 2.80 -12.71
CA LEU A 14 6.64 2.96 -11.28
C LEU A 14 7.99 2.36 -10.94
N ASP A 15 8.74 3.08 -10.10
CA ASP A 15 10.00 2.57 -9.58
C ASP A 15 9.76 1.56 -8.47
N ILE A 16 8.80 1.85 -7.60
CA ILE A 16 8.48 1.01 -6.46
C ILE A 16 6.97 0.89 -6.31
N VAL A 17 6.50 -0.31 -6.02
CA VAL A 17 5.13 -0.50 -5.54
C VAL A 17 5.21 -0.97 -4.10
N SER A 18 4.57 -0.23 -3.20
CA SER A 18 4.47 -0.58 -1.79
C SER A 18 3.24 -1.45 -1.59
N ILE A 19 3.43 -2.66 -1.09
CA ILE A 19 2.36 -3.66 -0.98
C ILE A 19 2.11 -3.96 0.49
N GLY A 20 0.95 -3.55 0.99
CA GLY A 20 0.51 -3.91 2.32
C GLY A 20 -0.17 -5.28 2.32
N ILE A 21 -0.43 -5.81 3.51
CA ILE A 21 -1.18 -7.07 3.62
C ILE A 21 -2.64 -6.81 3.26
N ASN A 22 -3.26 -5.87 3.94
CA ASN A 22 -4.61 -5.40 3.63
C ASN A 22 -4.82 -4.05 4.30
N PRO A 23 -5.78 -3.24 3.85
CA PRO A 23 -6.04 -1.98 4.53
C PRO A 23 -6.63 -2.24 5.91
N SER A 24 -6.15 -1.51 6.91
CA SER A 24 -6.81 -1.52 8.20
C SER A 24 -8.08 -0.67 8.10
N LEU A 25 -9.04 -0.94 8.97
CA LEU A 25 -10.23 -0.09 9.04
C LEU A 25 -9.85 1.35 9.34
N TYR A 26 -8.84 1.55 10.17
CA TYR A 26 -8.32 2.88 10.46
C TYR A 26 -7.86 3.61 9.20
N SER A 27 -7.07 2.93 8.36
CA SER A 27 -6.58 3.54 7.13
C SER A 27 -7.71 3.85 6.15
N VAL A 28 -8.71 2.98 6.05
CA VAL A 28 -9.86 3.22 5.19
C VAL A 28 -10.62 4.47 5.66
N GLU A 29 -10.84 4.63 6.97
CA GLU A 29 -11.49 5.81 7.51
C GLU A 29 -10.71 7.08 7.24
N ARG A 30 -9.40 7.04 7.38
CA ARG A 30 -8.54 8.20 7.12
C ARG A 30 -8.34 8.45 5.63
N GLY A 31 -8.57 7.43 4.81
CA GLY A 31 -8.51 7.57 3.36
C GLY A 31 -7.12 7.48 2.75
N PHE A 32 -6.13 6.91 3.45
CA PHE A 32 -4.81 6.73 2.86
C PHE A 32 -4.07 5.55 3.47
N TYR A 33 -3.10 5.04 2.73
CA TYR A 33 -2.31 3.86 3.10
C TYR A 33 -1.45 4.12 4.33
N PHE A 34 -1.36 3.12 5.19
CA PHE A 34 -0.47 3.12 6.36
C PHE A 34 -0.74 4.29 7.30
N ALA A 35 -2.02 4.61 7.49
CA ALA A 35 -2.42 5.81 8.24
C ALA A 35 -2.28 5.67 9.75
N ARG A 36 -2.22 4.44 10.28
CA ARG A 36 -2.16 4.25 11.72
C ARG A 36 -0.92 4.90 12.30
N PRO A 37 -1.05 5.68 13.38
CA PRO A 37 0.12 6.28 14.02
C PRO A 37 1.13 5.20 14.43
N GLY A 38 2.40 5.46 14.18
CA GLY A 38 3.45 4.49 14.46
C GLY A 38 3.70 3.47 13.37
N ASN A 39 2.97 3.54 12.24
CA ASN A 39 3.25 2.65 11.13
C ASN A 39 4.67 2.89 10.62
N ARG A 40 5.43 1.81 10.49
CA ARG A 40 6.86 1.91 10.20
C ARG A 40 7.20 2.31 8.78
N PHE A 41 6.22 2.29 7.88
CA PHE A 41 6.44 2.71 6.51
C PHE A 41 7.02 4.12 6.42
N TRP A 42 6.43 5.06 7.16
CA TRP A 42 6.82 6.47 7.05
C TRP A 42 8.22 6.78 7.57
N PRO A 43 8.60 6.31 8.77
CA PRO A 43 9.98 6.50 9.20
C PRO A 43 11.00 5.84 8.28
N ALA A 44 10.69 4.65 7.78
CA ALA A 44 11.58 3.94 6.86
C ALA A 44 11.75 4.69 5.56
N LEU A 45 10.65 5.19 4.99
CA LEU A 45 10.69 5.98 3.76
C LEU A 45 11.56 7.23 3.94
N ASN A 46 11.34 7.96 5.02
CA ASN A 46 12.09 9.18 5.28
C ASN A 46 13.57 8.91 5.53
N ALA A 47 13.88 7.80 6.21
CA ALA A 47 15.28 7.44 6.48
C ALA A 47 15.99 6.93 5.23
N SER A 48 15.26 6.45 4.24
CA SER A 48 15.85 5.88 3.03
C SER A 48 16.54 6.90 2.12
N GLY A 49 16.15 8.16 2.23
CA GLY A 49 16.64 9.19 1.33
C GLY A 49 15.96 9.21 -0.05
N LEU A 50 14.99 8.32 -0.27
CA LEU A 50 14.26 8.29 -1.54
C LEU A 50 13.38 9.53 -1.73
N VAL A 51 12.96 10.14 -0.63
CA VAL A 51 12.09 11.30 -0.66
C VAL A 51 12.73 12.40 0.19
N VAL A 52 12.95 13.58 -0.41
CA VAL A 52 13.58 14.71 0.24
C VAL A 52 12.79 15.96 -0.10
N PRO A 53 12.38 16.79 0.88
CA PRO A 53 12.54 16.60 2.32
C PRO A 53 11.62 15.52 2.87
N ALA A 54 11.81 15.18 4.15
CA ALA A 54 10.96 14.20 4.82
C ALA A 54 9.48 14.60 4.75
N VAL A 55 8.62 13.60 4.67
CA VAL A 55 7.19 13.82 4.52
C VAL A 55 6.43 13.28 5.74
N ALA A 56 5.29 13.90 6.03
CA ALA A 56 4.38 13.44 7.07
C ALA A 56 3.25 12.62 6.45
N PRO A 57 2.74 11.61 7.16
CA PRO A 57 1.65 10.80 6.62
C PRO A 57 0.41 11.62 6.32
N SER A 58 -0.09 11.53 5.07
CA SER A 58 -1.36 12.15 4.67
C SER A 58 -1.79 11.61 3.32
N ARG A 59 -3.06 11.85 2.99
CA ARG A 59 -3.58 11.50 1.67
C ARG A 59 -2.83 12.25 0.57
N ASP A 60 -2.57 13.53 0.76
CA ASP A 60 -1.88 14.34 -0.25
C ASP A 60 -0.47 13.83 -0.51
N VAL A 61 0.20 13.34 0.53
CA VAL A 61 1.54 12.78 0.38
C VAL A 61 1.51 11.48 -0.41
N ILE A 62 0.50 10.64 -0.22
CA ILE A 62 0.36 9.41 -1.04
C ILE A 62 0.30 9.80 -2.53
N GLU A 63 -0.49 10.79 -2.88
CA GLU A 63 -0.55 11.25 -4.27
C GLU A 63 0.75 11.84 -4.76
N LEU A 64 1.44 12.61 -3.90
CA LEU A 64 2.75 13.16 -4.23
C LEU A 64 3.76 12.05 -4.53
N LEU A 65 3.79 11.03 -3.68
CA LEU A 65 4.69 9.89 -3.86
C LEU A 65 4.41 9.19 -5.18
N PHE A 66 3.13 9.02 -5.50
CA PHE A 66 2.72 8.35 -6.73
C PHE A 66 3.11 9.15 -7.97
N ARG A 67 2.78 10.45 -7.98
CA ARG A 67 2.97 11.29 -9.17
C ARG A 67 4.41 11.74 -9.37
N LYS A 68 5.07 12.17 -8.28
CA LYS A 68 6.40 12.77 -8.39
C LYS A 68 7.51 11.75 -8.22
N TYR A 69 7.34 10.83 -7.29
CA TYR A 69 8.41 9.88 -6.95
C TYR A 69 8.22 8.51 -7.55
N HIS A 70 7.13 8.28 -8.27
CA HIS A 70 6.82 7.01 -8.93
C HIS A 70 6.79 5.84 -7.94
N ILE A 71 6.21 6.10 -6.78
CA ILE A 71 6.00 5.10 -5.73
C ILE A 71 4.50 4.82 -5.67
N GLY A 72 4.11 3.60 -6.03
CA GLY A 72 2.72 3.19 -6.01
C GLY A 72 2.34 2.43 -4.76
N PHE A 73 1.05 2.13 -4.63
CA PHE A 73 0.49 1.51 -3.44
C PHE A 73 -0.59 0.52 -3.81
N THR A 74 -0.55 -0.64 -3.20
CA THR A 74 -1.63 -1.63 -3.28
C THR A 74 -1.57 -2.53 -2.06
N ASP A 75 -2.52 -3.45 -1.94
CA ASP A 75 -2.54 -4.44 -0.88
C ASP A 75 -2.66 -5.83 -1.47
N LEU A 76 -2.13 -6.82 -0.75
CA LEU A 76 -2.30 -8.21 -1.12
C LEU A 76 -3.78 -8.58 -1.10
N ALA A 77 -4.47 -8.28 -0.02
CA ALA A 77 -5.91 -8.50 0.10
C ALA A 77 -6.61 -7.15 0.21
N LYS A 78 -7.67 -6.95 -0.57
CA LYS A 78 -8.35 -5.65 -0.61
C LYS A 78 -9.50 -5.53 0.40
N ARG A 79 -9.70 -6.52 1.24
CA ARG A 79 -10.73 -6.47 2.28
C ARG A 79 -10.16 -5.85 3.55
N ALA A 80 -10.78 -4.76 4.01
CA ALA A 80 -10.34 -4.07 5.22
C ALA A 80 -10.74 -4.86 6.46
N THR A 81 -9.82 -4.96 7.41
CA THR A 81 -10.07 -5.57 8.72
C THR A 81 -9.39 -4.73 9.79
N PRO A 82 -9.78 -4.86 11.07
CA PRO A 82 -9.07 -4.17 12.14
C PRO A 82 -7.60 -4.60 12.21
N ARG A 83 -7.32 -5.88 11.96
CA ARG A 83 -5.96 -6.42 11.98
C ARG A 83 -5.82 -7.47 10.88
N ALA A 84 -4.59 -7.59 10.34
CA ALA A 84 -4.31 -8.55 9.29
C ALA A 84 -4.59 -9.99 9.73
N ALA A 85 -4.43 -10.30 11.00
CA ALA A 85 -4.68 -11.63 11.53
C ALA A 85 -6.13 -12.10 11.34
N GLU A 86 -7.05 -11.17 11.04
CA GLU A 86 -8.46 -11.50 10.83
C GLU A 86 -8.78 -11.87 9.40
N LEU A 87 -7.80 -11.88 8.51
CA LEU A 87 -7.99 -12.36 7.14
C LEU A 87 -8.04 -13.89 7.13
N ALA A 88 -8.89 -14.43 6.26
CA ALA A 88 -9.00 -15.87 6.04
C ALA A 88 -8.01 -16.32 4.96
N ASP A 89 -7.72 -17.62 4.93
CA ASP A 89 -6.86 -18.19 3.89
C ASP A 89 -7.37 -17.87 2.48
N ALA A 90 -8.69 -17.84 2.31
CA ALA A 90 -9.28 -17.52 1.02
C ALA A 90 -8.94 -16.09 0.59
N ASP A 91 -8.83 -15.16 1.54
CA ASP A 91 -8.42 -13.77 1.22
C ASP A 91 -6.99 -13.74 0.68
N TYR A 92 -6.09 -14.50 1.28
CA TYR A 92 -4.70 -14.57 0.82
C TYR A 92 -4.61 -15.21 -0.56
N ARG A 93 -5.32 -16.31 -0.78
CA ARG A 93 -5.27 -17.00 -2.08
C ARG A 93 -5.83 -16.15 -3.21
N ARG A 94 -6.97 -15.51 -2.96
CA ARG A 94 -7.58 -14.61 -3.96
C ARG A 94 -6.68 -13.41 -4.21
N GLY A 95 -6.18 -12.83 -3.13
CA GLY A 95 -5.32 -11.66 -3.21
C GLY A 95 -4.04 -11.95 -3.98
N ALA A 96 -3.42 -13.09 -3.75
CA ALA A 96 -2.19 -13.44 -4.46
C ALA A 96 -2.39 -13.52 -5.97
N ARG A 97 -3.52 -14.10 -6.41
CA ARG A 97 -3.80 -14.18 -7.85
C ARG A 97 -4.05 -12.80 -8.46
N VAL A 98 -4.80 -11.96 -7.75
CA VAL A 98 -5.09 -10.61 -8.24
C VAL A 98 -3.82 -9.77 -8.25
N LEU A 99 -3.03 -9.86 -7.19
CA LEU A 99 -1.78 -9.09 -7.09
C LEU A 99 -0.80 -9.49 -8.20
N GLN A 100 -0.68 -10.78 -8.48
CA GLN A 100 0.19 -11.26 -9.54
C GLN A 100 -0.17 -10.61 -10.88
N LYS A 101 -1.46 -10.55 -11.20
CA LYS A 101 -1.92 -9.92 -12.44
C LYS A 101 -1.57 -8.43 -12.48
N LYS A 102 -1.70 -7.74 -11.35
CA LYS A 102 -1.35 -6.32 -11.28
C LYS A 102 0.14 -6.11 -11.49
N LEU A 103 0.97 -6.93 -10.86
CA LEU A 103 2.42 -6.79 -11.00
C LEU A 103 2.90 -7.09 -12.41
N VAL A 104 2.28 -8.07 -13.08
CA VAL A 104 2.60 -8.35 -14.48
C VAL A 104 2.17 -7.19 -15.36
N ARG A 105 0.97 -6.67 -15.14
CA ARG A 105 0.43 -5.59 -15.99
C ARG A 105 1.24 -4.31 -15.87
N TYR A 106 1.58 -3.88 -14.66
CA TYR A 106 2.24 -2.60 -14.44
C TYR A 106 3.75 -2.68 -14.36
N ALA A 107 4.28 -3.89 -14.13
CA ALA A 107 5.71 -4.19 -14.15
C ALA A 107 6.59 -3.16 -13.45
N PRO A 108 6.34 -2.88 -12.15
CA PRO A 108 7.20 -1.96 -11.43
C PRO A 108 8.62 -2.52 -11.33
N ALA A 109 9.60 -1.61 -11.20
CA ALA A 109 10.99 -2.06 -11.05
C ALA A 109 11.19 -2.84 -9.75
N ILE A 110 10.52 -2.41 -8.68
CA ILE A 110 10.64 -3.04 -7.36
C ILE A 110 9.25 -3.22 -6.76
N ALA A 111 8.96 -4.41 -6.26
CA ALA A 111 7.78 -4.68 -5.46
C ALA A 111 8.22 -4.83 -4.00
N CYS A 112 7.80 -3.89 -3.16
CA CYS A 112 8.20 -3.86 -1.76
C CYS A 112 7.04 -4.36 -0.90
N CYS A 113 7.18 -5.56 -0.35
CA CYS A 113 6.16 -6.16 0.49
C CYS A 113 6.35 -5.72 1.93
N LEU A 114 5.32 -5.11 2.49
CA LEU A 114 5.36 -4.54 3.83
C LEU A 114 4.60 -5.47 4.77
N ALA A 115 5.28 -6.52 5.19
CA ALA A 115 4.73 -7.45 6.18
C ALA A 115 5.13 -6.97 7.56
N VAL A 116 4.15 -6.83 8.44
CA VAL A 116 4.39 -6.41 9.81
C VAL A 116 4.14 -7.57 10.74
N ARG A 117 5.09 -7.78 11.63
CA ARG A 117 5.01 -8.87 12.59
C ARG A 117 5.01 -8.31 13.99
#